data_765fe22f1b3f0e1d124b056f1c3c9c56
#
_entry.id   765fe22f1b3f0e1d124b056f1c3c9c56
#
_cell.length_a   1.000
_cell.length_b   1.000
_cell.length_c   1.000
_cell.angle_alpha   90.00
_cell.angle_beta   90.00
_cell.angle_gamma   90.00
#
_symmetry.space_group_name_H-M   'P 1'
#
loop_
_entity.id
_entity.type
_entity.pdbx_description
1 polymer ?
#
loop_
_entity_poly.entity_id
_entity_poly.type
_entity_poly.pdbx_seq_one_letter_code
_entity_poly.pdbx_strand_id
1 'polypeptide(L)'
;MNMLKRNGLRFDEVVLERQDESFSVAKELVEKLFFELCKVSTKYSNELFRELPYTFSERVLDSVLLPCLSKLCNSMVLTELPAKRCCSNRRFKVDETTGRVDYWCIYKNYSFVIELKHSFDCFTTRKTREKKVVDRWMKMNEQLDAVKDEIKNYEERTNGVVRMGLHLITSYADKAPSKELVSMFSQSIPNMFERFSRDLSRRYPSLRPDVMVCWRIPMRIVLEDEFQTFPGLWLMAKIYPSVVHFGSIR
;
A
#
# COMPACT_ATOMS: atom_id res chain seq x y z
N MET A 1 16.83 -2.81 -7.96
CA MET A 1 16.45 -2.65 -6.54
C MET A 1 17.45 -1.70 -5.91
N ASN A 2 16.97 -0.61 -5.38
CA ASN A 2 17.80 0.42 -4.75
C ASN A 2 17.65 0.29 -3.22
N MET A 3 18.77 0.40 -2.50
CA MET A 3 18.73 0.47 -1.04
C MET A 3 18.85 1.94 -0.61
N LEU A 4 17.80 2.43 0.05
CA LEU A 4 17.72 3.80 0.56
C LEU A 4 17.93 3.82 2.08
N LYS A 5 18.67 4.81 2.58
CA LYS A 5 18.73 5.13 4.01
C LYS A 5 18.12 6.50 4.22
N ARG A 6 17.08 6.60 5.03
CA ARG A 6 16.44 7.87 5.36
C ARG A 6 16.17 7.92 6.86
N ASN A 7 16.75 8.91 7.54
CA ASN A 7 16.62 9.11 9.00
C ASN A 7 16.84 7.83 9.83
N GLY A 8 17.88 7.05 9.50
CA GLY A 8 18.20 5.79 10.19
C GLY A 8 17.37 4.56 9.80
N LEU A 9 16.32 4.72 9.00
CA LEU A 9 15.54 3.63 8.45
C LEU A 9 16.18 3.09 7.17
N ARG A 10 16.07 1.78 6.94
CA ARG A 10 16.57 1.10 5.72
C ARG A 10 15.41 0.58 4.91
N PHE A 11 15.40 0.95 3.63
CA PHE A 11 14.38 0.56 2.67
C PHE A 11 15.02 -0.11 1.45
N ASP A 12 14.35 -1.10 0.91
CA ASP A 12 14.63 -1.67 -0.40
C ASP A 12 13.46 -1.31 -1.32
N GLU A 13 13.74 -0.81 -2.52
CA GLU A 13 12.74 -0.24 -3.42
C GLU A 13 12.88 -0.76 -4.84
N VAL A 14 11.75 -1.01 -5.49
CA VAL A 14 11.62 -1.20 -6.94
C VAL A 14 10.48 -0.32 -7.44
N VAL A 15 10.76 0.52 -8.43
CA VAL A 15 9.79 1.47 -9.01
C VAL A 15 9.81 1.32 -10.52
N LEU A 16 8.62 1.36 -11.13
CA LEU A 16 8.48 1.53 -12.58
C LEU A 16 8.53 3.03 -12.90
N GLU A 17 9.39 3.41 -13.83
CA GLU A 17 9.44 4.80 -14.29
C GLU A 17 8.33 5.07 -15.30
N ARG A 18 7.64 6.20 -15.14
CA ARG A 18 6.66 6.74 -16.08
C ARG A 18 6.83 8.25 -16.17
N GLN A 19 6.61 8.82 -17.35
CA GLN A 19 6.75 10.27 -17.62
C GLN A 19 5.45 11.06 -17.36
N ASP A 20 4.56 10.57 -16.54
CA ASP A 20 3.30 11.21 -16.21
C ASP A 20 3.43 11.98 -14.88
N GLU A 21 2.99 13.25 -14.85
CA GLU A 21 3.10 14.10 -13.67
C GLU A 21 2.26 13.55 -12.52
N SER A 22 1.03 13.13 -12.79
CA SER A 22 0.14 12.57 -11.78
C SER A 22 0.70 11.28 -11.17
N PHE A 23 1.40 10.47 -12.00
CA PHE A 23 2.12 9.30 -11.51
C PHE A 23 3.29 9.69 -10.60
N SER A 24 4.06 10.71 -10.96
CA SER A 24 5.20 11.19 -10.17
C SER A 24 4.75 11.72 -8.81
N VAL A 25 3.64 12.47 -8.77
CA VAL A 25 3.03 12.97 -7.53
C VAL A 25 2.49 11.83 -6.68
N ALA A 26 1.84 10.83 -7.28
CA ALA A 26 1.35 9.65 -6.59
C ALA A 26 2.48 8.81 -5.98
N LYS A 27 3.55 8.58 -6.75
CA LYS A 27 4.76 7.90 -6.26
C LYS A 27 5.34 8.61 -5.04
N GLU A 28 5.49 9.92 -5.11
CA GLU A 28 5.99 10.73 -3.99
C GLU A 28 5.10 10.61 -2.75
N LEU A 29 3.77 10.62 -2.93
CA LEU A 29 2.83 10.40 -1.83
C LEU A 29 3.01 9.02 -1.20
N VAL A 30 3.12 7.96 -2.01
CA VAL A 30 3.36 6.58 -1.54
C VAL A 30 4.65 6.49 -0.71
N GLU A 31 5.75 7.03 -1.22
CA GLU A 31 7.05 7.00 -0.55
C GLU A 31 7.01 7.75 0.79
N LYS A 32 6.42 8.95 0.79
CA LYS A 32 6.29 9.76 2.01
C LYS A 32 5.36 9.12 3.03
N LEU A 33 4.23 8.57 2.58
CA LEU A 33 3.28 7.89 3.45
C LEU A 33 3.91 6.68 4.13
N PHE A 34 4.60 5.84 3.35
CA PHE A 34 5.27 4.68 3.89
C PHE A 34 6.39 5.05 4.87
N PHE A 35 7.16 6.09 4.56
CA PHE A 35 8.18 6.62 5.45
C PHE A 35 7.59 7.12 6.78
N GLU A 36 6.50 7.92 6.74
CA GLU A 36 5.84 8.42 7.96
C GLU A 36 5.22 7.27 8.77
N LEU A 37 4.62 6.28 8.10
CA LEU A 37 4.10 5.06 8.75
C LEU A 37 5.20 4.32 9.52
N CYS A 38 6.37 4.10 8.90
CA CYS A 38 7.50 3.43 9.53
C CYS A 38 8.03 4.23 10.73
N LYS A 39 8.10 5.55 10.59
CA LYS A 39 8.53 6.46 11.66
C LYS A 39 7.59 6.46 12.85
N VAL A 40 6.28 6.53 12.59
CA VAL A 40 5.26 6.45 13.64
C VAL A 40 5.28 5.08 14.30
N SER A 41 5.37 4.00 13.53
CA SER A 41 5.49 2.63 14.06
C SER A 41 6.71 2.47 14.97
N THR A 42 7.86 3.05 14.56
CA THR A 42 9.06 3.08 15.41
C THR A 42 8.81 3.79 16.75
N LYS A 43 8.05 4.89 16.72
CA LYS A 43 7.68 5.63 17.92
C LYS A 43 6.78 4.81 18.86
N TYR A 44 5.77 4.14 18.28
CA TYR A 44 4.90 3.24 19.06
C TYR A 44 5.69 2.15 19.76
N SER A 45 6.62 1.50 19.06
CA SER A 45 7.48 0.46 19.62
C SER A 45 8.36 0.98 20.77
N ASN A 46 8.94 2.18 20.61
CA ASN A 46 9.89 2.71 21.59
C ASN A 46 9.22 3.32 22.84
N GLU A 47 8.07 4.00 22.66
CA GLU A 47 7.53 4.91 23.69
C GLU A 47 6.28 4.37 24.39
N LEU A 48 5.46 3.53 23.75
CA LEU A 48 4.14 3.25 24.29
C LEU A 48 3.89 1.80 24.69
N PHE A 49 4.16 0.81 23.85
CA PHE A 49 3.65 -0.53 24.11
C PHE A 49 4.57 -1.68 23.70
N ARG A 50 5.74 -1.42 23.16
CA ARG A 50 6.56 -2.40 22.44
C ARG A 50 5.84 -3.11 21.30
N GLU A 51 4.65 -2.61 20.91
CA GLU A 51 3.81 -3.17 19.86
C GLU A 51 3.94 -2.37 18.57
N LEU A 52 3.77 -3.06 17.44
CA LEU A 52 3.89 -2.46 16.11
C LEU A 52 2.51 -2.45 15.46
N PRO A 53 1.96 -1.29 15.06
CA PRO A 53 0.59 -1.18 14.55
C PRO A 53 0.29 -2.13 13.38
N TYR A 54 1.28 -2.45 12.57
CA TYR A 54 1.11 -3.36 11.41
C TYR A 54 1.12 -4.85 11.77
N THR A 55 1.28 -5.22 13.05
CA THR A 55 1.11 -6.62 13.51
C THR A 55 -0.35 -6.94 13.84
N PHE A 56 -1.23 -5.94 13.81
CA PHE A 56 -2.66 -6.09 14.09
C PHE A 56 -3.50 -6.13 12.81
N SER A 57 -4.81 -5.94 12.97
CA SER A 57 -5.75 -5.90 11.86
C SER A 57 -5.64 -4.60 11.03
N GLU A 58 -6.23 -4.62 9.83
CA GLU A 58 -6.34 -3.46 8.95
C GLU A 58 -6.94 -2.22 9.67
N ARG A 59 -7.94 -2.42 10.54
CA ARG A 59 -8.55 -1.32 11.32
C ARG A 59 -7.58 -0.64 12.31
N VAL A 60 -6.70 -1.40 12.93
CA VAL A 60 -5.66 -0.83 13.81
C VAL A 60 -4.65 -0.05 12.98
N LEU A 61 -4.32 -0.56 11.81
CA LEU A 61 -3.45 0.10 10.85
C LEU A 61 -4.03 1.45 10.39
N ASP A 62 -5.35 1.54 10.17
CA ASP A 62 -6.05 2.78 9.82
C ASP A 62 -5.82 3.88 10.85
N SER A 63 -5.79 3.55 12.13
CA SER A 63 -5.55 4.52 13.22
C SER A 63 -4.17 5.21 13.12
N VAL A 64 -3.23 4.62 12.40
CA VAL A 64 -1.89 5.15 12.17
C VAL A 64 -1.74 5.76 10.78
N LEU A 65 -2.36 5.15 9.77
CA LEU A 65 -2.30 5.65 8.39
C LEU A 65 -3.04 6.96 8.22
N LEU A 66 -4.21 7.10 8.83
CA LEU A 66 -5.01 8.33 8.73
C LEU A 66 -4.26 9.58 9.26
N PRO A 67 -3.62 9.56 10.44
CA PRO A 67 -2.76 10.67 10.88
C PRO A 67 -1.58 10.95 9.94
N CYS A 68 -0.96 9.90 9.36
CA CYS A 68 0.12 10.07 8.39
C CYS A 68 -0.36 10.75 7.10
N LEU A 69 -1.49 10.31 6.54
CA LEU A 69 -2.13 10.95 5.39
C LEU A 69 -2.56 12.39 5.71
N SER A 70 -3.20 12.61 6.85
CA SER A 70 -3.64 13.94 7.29
C SER A 70 -2.48 14.93 7.36
N LYS A 71 -1.34 14.49 7.90
CA LYS A 71 -0.12 15.30 7.93
C LYS A 71 0.41 15.64 6.53
N LEU A 72 0.42 14.68 5.61
CA LEU A 72 0.94 14.87 4.25
C LEU A 72 0.01 15.71 3.38
N CYS A 73 -1.29 15.58 3.58
CA CYS A 73 -2.35 16.22 2.81
C CYS A 73 -2.94 17.48 3.48
N ASN A 74 -2.22 18.08 4.44
CA ASN A 74 -2.69 19.28 5.17
C ASN A 74 -4.12 19.14 5.72
N SER A 75 -4.43 18.00 6.33
CA SER A 75 -5.73 17.62 6.87
C SER A 75 -6.87 17.45 5.83
N MET A 76 -6.57 17.50 4.53
CA MET A 76 -7.54 17.26 3.46
C MET A 76 -7.68 15.76 3.20
N VAL A 77 -8.22 15.02 4.17
CA VAL A 77 -8.43 13.57 4.11
C VAL A 77 -9.82 13.22 4.62
N LEU A 78 -10.53 12.38 3.89
CA LEU A 78 -11.78 11.75 4.30
C LEU A 78 -11.61 10.23 4.27
N THR A 79 -12.26 9.53 5.19
CA THR A 79 -12.28 8.06 5.24
C THR A 79 -13.67 7.53 4.98
N GLU A 80 -13.76 6.29 4.51
CA GLU A 80 -15.04 5.60 4.32
C GLU A 80 -16.01 6.38 3.41
N LEU A 81 -15.49 7.09 2.39
CA LEU A 81 -16.31 7.90 1.50
C LEU A 81 -17.27 6.99 0.72
N PRO A 82 -18.60 7.22 0.81
CA PRO A 82 -19.56 6.47 0.01
C PRO A 82 -19.27 6.61 -1.48
N ALA A 83 -19.22 5.49 -2.19
CA ALA A 83 -18.99 5.45 -3.62
C ALA A 83 -19.92 4.45 -4.29
N LYS A 84 -20.44 4.80 -5.46
CA LYS A 84 -21.17 3.85 -6.30
C LYS A 84 -20.17 2.90 -6.95
N ARG A 85 -20.42 1.61 -6.84
CA ARG A 85 -19.61 0.57 -7.47
C ARG A 85 -20.39 -0.06 -8.62
N CYS A 86 -19.87 0.07 -9.82
CA CYS A 86 -20.44 -0.59 -11.01
C CYS A 86 -19.86 -2.01 -11.09
N CYS A 87 -20.63 -3.01 -10.71
CA CYS A 87 -20.26 -4.41 -10.92
C CYS A 87 -20.62 -4.83 -12.35
N SER A 88 -19.64 -4.92 -13.25
CA SER A 88 -19.83 -5.51 -14.58
C SER A 88 -19.90 -7.03 -14.49
N ASN A 89 -21.02 -7.57 -14.03
CA ASN A 89 -21.33 -8.97 -14.24
C ASN A 89 -21.76 -9.16 -15.70
N ARG A 90 -20.98 -9.88 -16.50
CA ARG A 90 -21.18 -10.12 -17.94
C ARG A 90 -22.53 -10.80 -18.30
N ARG A 91 -23.38 -11.13 -17.35
CA ARG A 91 -24.65 -11.86 -17.55
C ARG A 91 -25.90 -11.16 -17.04
N PHE A 92 -25.82 -10.10 -16.24
CA PHE A 92 -26.98 -9.42 -15.68
C PHE A 92 -26.75 -7.90 -15.64
N LYS A 93 -27.88 -7.15 -15.60
CA LYS A 93 -27.92 -5.69 -15.48
C LYS A 93 -26.89 -5.17 -14.47
N VAL A 94 -26.29 -4.00 -14.78
CA VAL A 94 -25.42 -3.25 -13.89
C VAL A 94 -26.17 -3.00 -12.58
N ASP A 95 -25.92 -3.81 -11.57
CA ASP A 95 -26.39 -3.53 -10.24
C ASP A 95 -25.44 -2.50 -9.61
N GLU A 96 -25.91 -1.26 -9.47
CA GLU A 96 -25.22 -0.23 -8.71
C GLU A 96 -25.27 -0.65 -7.23
N THR A 97 -24.16 -1.08 -6.68
CA THR A 97 -24.03 -1.30 -5.25
C THR A 97 -23.33 -0.11 -4.60
N THR A 98 -23.85 0.34 -3.47
CA THR A 98 -23.17 1.34 -2.63
C THR A 98 -21.99 0.67 -1.96
N GLY A 99 -20.78 1.15 -2.23
CA GLY A 99 -19.55 0.77 -1.54
C GLY A 99 -18.95 1.94 -0.78
N ARG A 100 -17.76 1.77 -0.28
CA ARG A 100 -16.98 2.84 0.34
C ARG A 100 -15.56 2.77 -0.17
N VAL A 101 -14.93 3.94 -0.32
CA VAL A 101 -13.51 4.08 -0.58
C VAL A 101 -12.81 4.26 0.76
N ASP A 102 -11.72 3.56 1.00
CA ASP A 102 -11.05 3.60 2.31
C ASP A 102 -10.56 5.01 2.64
N TYR A 103 -9.92 5.70 1.67
CA TYR A 103 -9.49 7.10 1.83
C TYR A 103 -9.71 7.91 0.56
N TRP A 104 -10.05 9.17 0.76
CA TRP A 104 -9.97 10.23 -0.23
C TRP A 104 -9.10 11.37 0.33
N CYS A 105 -8.18 11.91 -0.46
CA CYS A 105 -7.36 13.02 -0.02
C CYS A 105 -6.92 13.91 -1.18
N ILE A 106 -6.47 15.14 -0.85
CA ILE A 106 -5.84 16.05 -1.82
C ILE A 106 -4.36 16.19 -1.47
N TYR A 107 -3.49 15.92 -2.44
CA TYR A 107 -2.06 16.11 -2.32
C TYR A 107 -1.50 16.78 -3.57
N LYS A 108 -0.75 17.89 -3.41
CA LYS A 108 -0.20 18.68 -4.53
C LYS A 108 -1.22 18.98 -5.64
N ASN A 109 -2.41 19.39 -5.25
CA ASN A 109 -3.51 19.70 -6.15
C ASN A 109 -4.03 18.54 -7.02
N TYR A 110 -3.76 17.29 -6.65
CA TYR A 110 -4.40 16.11 -7.20
C TYR A 110 -5.32 15.47 -6.15
N SER A 111 -6.50 15.03 -6.58
CA SER A 111 -7.38 14.17 -5.80
C SER A 111 -6.89 12.74 -5.84
N PHE A 112 -6.85 12.07 -4.70
CA PHE A 112 -6.51 10.66 -4.59
C PHE A 112 -7.68 9.86 -4.03
N VAL A 113 -8.01 8.77 -4.70
CA VAL A 113 -8.93 7.74 -4.24
C VAL A 113 -8.11 6.51 -3.92
N ILE A 114 -8.10 6.09 -2.65
CA ILE A 114 -7.19 5.07 -2.16
C ILE A 114 -7.97 3.90 -1.59
N GLU A 115 -7.68 2.69 -2.06
CA GLU A 115 -8.08 1.42 -1.44
C GLU A 115 -6.87 0.81 -0.74
N LEU A 116 -7.08 0.40 0.51
CA LEU A 116 -6.06 -0.25 1.34
C LEU A 116 -6.37 -1.73 1.50
N LYS A 117 -5.33 -2.55 1.48
CA LYS A 117 -5.38 -3.94 1.95
C LYS A 117 -4.18 -4.21 2.84
N HIS A 118 -4.41 -5.05 3.83
CA HIS A 118 -3.37 -5.54 4.71
C HIS A 118 -3.33 -7.06 4.71
N SER A 119 -2.14 -7.64 4.68
CA SER A 119 -1.94 -9.08 4.78
C SER A 119 -0.65 -9.42 5.50
N PHE A 120 -0.51 -10.71 5.82
CA PHE A 120 0.67 -11.27 6.45
C PHE A 120 1.31 -12.28 5.52
N ASP A 121 2.66 -12.24 5.43
CA ASP A 121 3.46 -13.19 4.68
C ASP A 121 4.50 -13.85 5.59
N CYS A 122 4.44 -15.17 5.72
CA CYS A 122 5.45 -15.91 6.45
C CYS A 122 6.62 -16.20 5.52
N PHE A 123 7.72 -15.48 5.68
CA PHE A 123 8.87 -15.59 4.79
C PHE A 123 9.65 -16.92 4.92
N THR A 124 9.40 -17.68 5.98
CA THR A 124 10.03 -18.99 6.21
C THR A 124 9.26 -20.18 5.61
N THR A 125 7.99 -19.97 5.22
CA THR A 125 7.14 -21.04 4.64
C THR A 125 6.72 -20.70 3.21
N ARG A 126 6.94 -21.65 2.27
CA ARG A 126 6.82 -21.38 0.82
C ARG A 126 5.43 -21.45 0.20
N LYS A 127 4.40 -22.06 0.80
CA LYS A 127 3.27 -22.54 -0.03
C LYS A 127 1.86 -22.01 0.20
N THR A 128 1.47 -21.56 1.37
CA THR A 128 0.02 -21.34 1.67
C THR A 128 -0.42 -19.88 1.74
N ARG A 129 0.50 -18.94 1.90
CA ARG A 129 0.17 -17.55 2.19
C ARG A 129 0.29 -16.60 1.00
N GLU A 130 1.09 -16.98 -0.01
CA GLU A 130 1.18 -16.23 -1.28
C GLU A 130 -0.19 -16.05 -1.94
N LYS A 131 -1.05 -17.07 -1.87
CA LYS A 131 -2.41 -16.99 -2.40
C LYS A 131 -3.21 -15.85 -1.74
N LYS A 132 -3.14 -15.69 -0.42
CA LYS A 132 -3.86 -14.62 0.29
C LYS A 132 -3.37 -13.22 -0.09
N VAL A 133 -2.07 -13.05 -0.29
CA VAL A 133 -1.48 -11.78 -0.74
C VAL A 133 -1.98 -11.45 -2.14
N VAL A 134 -1.92 -12.41 -3.06
CA VAL A 134 -2.39 -12.24 -4.44
C VAL A 134 -3.90 -11.98 -4.48
N ASP A 135 -4.70 -12.76 -3.77
CA ASP A 135 -6.17 -12.62 -3.75
C ASP A 135 -6.58 -11.22 -3.21
N ARG A 136 -5.91 -10.72 -2.17
CA ARG A 136 -6.17 -9.37 -1.64
C ARG A 136 -5.74 -8.27 -2.61
N TRP A 137 -4.60 -8.45 -3.27
CA TRP A 137 -4.14 -7.55 -4.32
C TRP A 137 -5.15 -7.45 -5.46
N MET A 138 -5.66 -8.59 -5.93
CA MET A 138 -6.69 -8.66 -6.96
C MET A 138 -7.97 -7.94 -6.54
N LYS A 139 -8.48 -8.26 -5.36
CA LYS A 139 -9.70 -7.65 -4.81
C LYS A 139 -9.58 -6.13 -4.70
N MET A 140 -8.43 -5.62 -4.26
CA MET A 140 -8.16 -4.18 -4.17
C MET A 140 -8.27 -3.50 -5.55
N ASN A 141 -7.66 -4.09 -6.57
CA ASN A 141 -7.71 -3.53 -7.92
C ASN A 141 -9.12 -3.60 -8.53
N GLU A 142 -9.87 -4.67 -8.28
CA GLU A 142 -11.29 -4.80 -8.66
C GLU A 142 -12.14 -3.71 -7.99
N GLN A 143 -11.91 -3.42 -6.72
CA GLN A 143 -12.60 -2.36 -5.99
C GLN A 143 -12.32 -0.96 -6.60
N LEU A 144 -11.07 -0.68 -6.96
CA LEU A 144 -10.68 0.57 -7.61
C LEU A 144 -11.27 0.72 -9.02
N ASP A 145 -11.37 -0.38 -9.77
CA ASP A 145 -12.00 -0.34 -11.09
C ASP A 145 -13.50 -0.10 -11.00
N ALA A 146 -14.15 -0.59 -9.96
CA ALA A 146 -15.59 -0.43 -9.76
C ALA A 146 -16.01 1.04 -9.51
N VAL A 147 -15.11 1.91 -9.02
CA VAL A 147 -15.41 3.32 -8.69
C VAL A 147 -14.94 4.33 -9.76
N LYS A 148 -14.34 3.87 -10.85
CA LYS A 148 -13.68 4.75 -11.84
C LYS A 148 -14.60 5.80 -12.49
N ASP A 149 -15.90 5.49 -12.65
CA ASP A 149 -16.83 6.39 -13.34
C ASP A 149 -17.42 7.47 -12.41
N GLU A 150 -17.50 7.19 -11.11
CA GLU A 150 -18.01 8.16 -10.13
C GLU A 150 -17.01 9.29 -9.86
N ILE A 151 -15.74 9.03 -10.04
CA ILE A 151 -14.63 9.92 -9.72
C ILE A 151 -14.57 11.16 -10.61
N LYS A 152 -15.15 11.12 -11.81
CA LYS A 152 -15.16 12.24 -12.77
C LYS A 152 -15.74 13.54 -12.20
N ASN A 153 -16.63 13.44 -11.22
CA ASN A 153 -17.25 14.61 -10.59
C ASN A 153 -16.29 15.40 -9.69
N TYR A 154 -15.13 14.84 -9.34
CA TYR A 154 -14.12 15.47 -8.49
C TYR A 154 -12.98 16.14 -9.28
N GLU A 155 -12.97 16.02 -10.61
CA GLU A 155 -11.92 16.57 -11.47
C GLU A 155 -11.96 18.10 -11.59
N GLU A 156 -13.11 18.72 -11.39
CA GLU A 156 -13.30 20.15 -11.68
C GLU A 156 -12.49 21.11 -10.79
N ARG A 157 -11.97 20.63 -9.65
CA ARG A 157 -11.29 21.47 -8.64
C ARG A 157 -9.83 21.12 -8.42
N THR A 158 -9.31 20.11 -9.11
CA THR A 158 -7.92 19.64 -8.99
C THR A 158 -7.32 19.39 -10.36
N ASN A 159 -6.00 19.15 -10.40
CA ASN A 159 -5.30 18.81 -11.65
C ASN A 159 -5.72 17.44 -12.22
N GLY A 160 -6.54 16.71 -11.49
CA GLY A 160 -7.08 15.42 -11.88
C GLY A 160 -7.23 14.45 -10.71
N VAL A 161 -7.81 13.28 -10.97
CA VAL A 161 -8.07 12.25 -9.97
C VAL A 161 -7.19 11.03 -10.22
N VAL A 162 -6.39 10.66 -9.23
CA VAL A 162 -5.56 9.47 -9.23
C VAL A 162 -6.22 8.39 -8.37
N ARG A 163 -6.43 7.21 -8.94
CA ARG A 163 -6.83 6.03 -8.18
C ARG A 163 -5.59 5.26 -7.75
N MET A 164 -5.52 4.85 -6.49
CA MET A 164 -4.33 4.22 -5.94
C MET A 164 -4.70 3.06 -5.02
N GLY A 165 -4.17 1.89 -5.31
CA GLY A 165 -4.24 0.74 -4.44
C GLY A 165 -2.99 0.61 -3.60
N LEU A 166 -3.15 0.49 -2.29
CA LEU A 166 -2.08 0.25 -1.33
C LEU A 166 -2.25 -1.11 -0.67
N HIS A 167 -1.24 -1.96 -0.78
CA HIS A 167 -1.24 -3.24 -0.08
C HIS A 167 -0.05 -3.30 0.87
N LEU A 168 -0.33 -3.23 2.17
CA LEU A 168 0.66 -3.45 3.22
C LEU A 168 0.77 -4.94 3.52
N ILE A 169 2.00 -5.45 3.59
CA ILE A 169 2.28 -6.86 3.85
C ILE A 169 3.27 -6.94 5.00
N THR A 170 2.81 -7.47 6.13
CA THR A 170 3.67 -7.71 7.28
C THR A 170 4.36 -9.04 7.14
N SER A 171 5.69 -9.02 7.01
CA SER A 171 6.51 -10.24 7.03
C SER A 171 6.68 -10.75 8.44
N TYR A 172 6.53 -12.05 8.61
CA TYR A 172 6.76 -12.68 9.91
C TYR A 172 7.34 -14.09 9.79
N ALA A 173 7.82 -14.61 10.91
CA ALA A 173 8.17 -16.00 11.11
C ALA A 173 7.58 -16.50 12.45
N ASP A 174 7.11 -17.76 12.46
CA ASP A 174 6.62 -18.42 13.69
C ASP A 174 7.82 -18.95 14.48
N LYS A 175 8.71 -18.05 14.90
CA LYS A 175 9.94 -18.32 15.68
C LYS A 175 10.31 -17.09 16.49
N ALA A 176 10.89 -17.29 17.66
CA ALA A 176 11.43 -16.22 18.49
C ALA A 176 12.48 -15.37 17.72
N PRO A 177 12.60 -14.07 18.00
CA PRO A 177 13.56 -13.19 17.36
C PRO A 177 15.00 -13.66 17.52
N SER A 178 15.75 -13.73 16.42
CA SER A 178 17.19 -13.97 16.44
C SER A 178 17.89 -13.15 15.34
N LYS A 179 19.20 -12.91 15.52
CA LYS A 179 20.02 -12.21 14.52
C LYS A 179 20.05 -12.99 13.20
N GLU A 180 20.10 -14.32 13.27
CA GLU A 180 20.11 -15.22 12.13
C GLU A 180 18.81 -15.08 11.33
N LEU A 181 17.67 -15.06 12.03
CA LEU A 181 16.35 -14.93 11.38
C LEU A 181 16.18 -13.58 10.68
N VAL A 182 16.60 -12.48 11.30
CA VAL A 182 16.58 -11.15 10.68
C VAL A 182 17.56 -11.06 9.50
N SER A 183 18.73 -11.75 9.60
CA SER A 183 19.67 -11.85 8.48
C SER A 183 19.07 -12.65 7.31
N MET A 184 18.42 -13.79 7.60
CA MET A 184 17.71 -14.59 6.59
C MET A 184 16.63 -13.77 5.88
N PHE A 185 15.82 -13.01 6.62
CA PHE A 185 14.84 -12.11 6.04
C PHE A 185 15.51 -11.11 5.09
N SER A 186 16.57 -10.43 5.54
CA SER A 186 17.29 -9.44 4.73
C SER A 186 17.85 -10.03 3.43
N GLN A 187 18.34 -11.27 3.48
CA GLN A 187 18.81 -11.99 2.28
C GLN A 187 17.67 -12.45 1.37
N SER A 188 16.49 -12.66 1.90
CA SER A 188 15.31 -13.10 1.14
C SER A 188 14.64 -11.96 0.35
N ILE A 189 14.88 -10.69 0.71
CA ILE A 189 14.19 -9.53 0.12
C ILE A 189 14.27 -9.49 -1.41
N PRO A 190 15.44 -9.64 -2.08
CA PRO A 190 15.49 -9.62 -3.54
C PRO A 190 14.60 -10.69 -4.18
N ASN A 191 14.64 -11.92 -3.63
CA ASN A 191 13.82 -13.03 -4.11
C ASN A 191 12.32 -12.78 -3.89
N MET A 192 11.93 -12.10 -2.81
CA MET A 192 10.54 -11.74 -2.54
C MET A 192 10.03 -10.70 -3.55
N PHE A 193 10.84 -9.67 -3.89
CA PHE A 193 10.51 -8.72 -4.94
C PHE A 193 10.25 -9.41 -6.28
N GLU A 194 11.17 -10.30 -6.69
CA GLU A 194 11.02 -11.07 -7.92
C GLU A 194 9.78 -11.97 -7.88
N ARG A 195 9.55 -12.65 -6.76
CA ARG A 195 8.41 -13.53 -6.57
C ARG A 195 7.09 -12.80 -6.73
N PHE A 196 6.87 -11.73 -5.96
CA PHE A 196 5.66 -10.93 -6.05
C PHE A 196 5.46 -10.34 -7.45
N SER A 197 6.51 -9.79 -8.06
CA SER A 197 6.44 -9.24 -9.41
C SER A 197 6.11 -10.31 -10.45
N ARG A 198 6.75 -11.47 -10.40
CA ARG A 198 6.57 -12.56 -11.36
C ARG A 198 5.19 -13.20 -11.26
N ASP A 199 4.73 -13.51 -10.04
CA ASP A 199 3.46 -14.20 -9.84
C ASP A 199 2.27 -13.34 -10.25
N LEU A 200 2.35 -12.03 -9.98
CA LEU A 200 1.37 -11.06 -10.46
C LEU A 200 1.45 -10.85 -11.97
N SER A 201 2.66 -10.72 -12.55
CA SER A 201 2.83 -10.44 -13.98
C SER A 201 2.43 -11.63 -14.86
N ARG A 202 2.62 -12.87 -14.41
CA ARG A 202 2.22 -14.06 -15.18
C ARG A 202 0.71 -14.20 -15.30
N ARG A 203 -0.02 -13.92 -14.22
CA ARG A 203 -1.47 -14.09 -14.18
C ARG A 203 -2.21 -12.84 -14.67
N TYR A 204 -1.68 -11.66 -14.35
CA TYR A 204 -2.33 -10.37 -14.56
C TYR A 204 -1.29 -9.28 -14.87
N PRO A 205 -0.76 -9.21 -16.11
CA PRO A 205 0.30 -8.25 -16.46
C PRO A 205 -0.07 -6.79 -16.20
N SER A 206 -1.34 -6.43 -16.40
CA SER A 206 -1.87 -5.08 -16.14
C SER A 206 -1.90 -4.70 -14.66
N LEU A 207 -1.84 -5.68 -13.76
CA LEU A 207 -1.91 -5.49 -12.31
C LEU A 207 -0.54 -5.59 -11.63
N ARG A 208 0.56 -5.56 -12.39
CA ARG A 208 1.89 -5.47 -11.80
C ARG A 208 1.98 -4.22 -10.90
N PRO A 209 2.55 -4.32 -9.67
CA PRO A 209 2.79 -3.16 -8.84
C PRO A 209 3.66 -2.12 -9.55
N ASP A 210 3.32 -0.85 -9.39
CA ASP A 210 4.11 0.26 -9.92
C ASP A 210 5.23 0.67 -8.95
N VAL A 211 4.97 0.52 -7.64
CA VAL A 211 5.92 0.77 -6.56
C VAL A 211 5.92 -0.41 -5.60
N MET A 212 7.09 -0.87 -5.21
CA MET A 212 7.28 -1.86 -4.15
C MET A 212 8.40 -1.38 -3.23
N VAL A 213 8.11 -1.25 -1.95
CA VAL A 213 9.06 -0.83 -0.92
C VAL A 213 9.03 -1.80 0.24
N CYS A 214 10.20 -2.15 0.76
CA CYS A 214 10.34 -2.94 1.98
C CYS A 214 11.09 -2.15 3.05
N TRP A 215 10.48 -1.99 4.22
CA TRP A 215 11.18 -1.49 5.39
C TRP A 215 11.78 -2.66 6.18
N ARG A 216 13.09 -2.62 6.36
CA ARG A 216 13.80 -3.54 7.26
C ARG A 216 13.72 -3.02 8.68
N ILE A 217 12.98 -3.71 9.51
CA ILE A 217 12.78 -3.32 10.89
C ILE A 217 14.09 -3.53 11.66
N PRO A 218 14.60 -2.51 12.36
CA PRO A 218 15.79 -2.67 13.19
C PRO A 218 15.58 -3.71 14.30
N MET A 219 16.58 -4.56 14.55
CA MET A 219 16.50 -5.66 15.54
C MET A 219 16.00 -5.19 16.91
N ARG A 220 16.36 -3.98 17.34
CA ARG A 220 15.92 -3.38 18.61
C ARG A 220 14.41 -3.10 18.70
N ILE A 221 13.71 -3.11 17.54
CA ILE A 221 12.28 -2.83 17.41
C ILE A 221 11.51 -4.12 17.12
N VAL A 222 12.20 -5.16 16.67
CA VAL A 222 11.58 -6.46 16.45
C VAL A 222 11.04 -6.95 17.79
N LEU A 223 9.72 -7.16 17.83
CA LEU A 223 9.04 -7.58 19.05
C LEU A 223 9.63 -8.86 19.61
N GLU A 224 9.91 -8.84 20.88
CA GLU A 224 10.17 -10.02 21.71
C GLU A 224 8.82 -10.69 22.06
N ASP A 225 8.06 -11.08 21.04
CA ASP A 225 7.05 -12.12 21.26
C ASP A 225 7.79 -13.45 21.29
N GLU A 226 7.58 -14.25 22.31
CA GLU A 226 8.25 -15.54 22.47
C GLU A 226 8.03 -16.48 21.28
N PHE A 227 7.04 -16.20 20.43
CA PHE A 227 6.58 -17.10 19.38
C PHE A 227 6.71 -16.55 17.96
N GLN A 228 6.80 -15.25 17.76
CA GLN A 228 6.78 -14.65 16.43
C GLN A 228 7.79 -13.50 16.26
N THR A 229 8.34 -13.40 15.08
CA THR A 229 9.26 -12.34 14.67
C THR A 229 8.70 -11.59 13.48
N PHE A 230 8.71 -10.25 13.52
CA PHE A 230 8.22 -9.38 12.45
C PHE A 230 9.36 -8.51 11.88
N PRO A 231 10.20 -9.06 10.99
CA PRO A 231 11.45 -8.39 10.56
C PRO A 231 11.26 -7.36 9.46
N GLY A 232 10.07 -7.26 8.87
CA GLY A 232 9.85 -6.33 7.77
C GLY A 232 8.40 -6.01 7.49
N LEU A 233 8.21 -4.82 6.91
CA LEU A 233 6.94 -4.34 6.38
C LEU A 233 7.13 -3.98 4.91
N TRP A 234 6.23 -4.47 4.06
CA TRP A 234 6.18 -4.17 2.64
C TRP A 234 5.03 -3.25 2.33
N LEU A 235 5.22 -2.39 1.36
CA LEU A 235 4.17 -1.69 0.67
C LEU A 235 4.27 -2.00 -0.81
N MET A 236 3.19 -2.50 -1.40
CA MET A 236 2.99 -2.53 -2.84
C MET A 236 1.94 -1.48 -3.21
N ALA A 237 2.20 -0.69 -4.24
CA ALA A 237 1.25 0.27 -4.76
C ALA A 237 0.95 0.05 -6.24
N LYS A 238 -0.33 0.16 -6.60
CA LYS A 238 -0.81 0.28 -7.97
C LYS A 238 -1.35 1.67 -8.18
N ILE A 239 -0.85 2.36 -9.20
CA ILE A 239 -1.21 3.74 -9.51
C ILE A 239 -1.91 3.76 -10.87
N TYR A 240 -3.13 4.26 -10.89
CA TYR A 240 -3.90 4.56 -12.08
C TYR A 240 -3.89 6.09 -12.25
N PRO A 241 -3.01 6.61 -13.12
CA PRO A 241 -2.86 8.05 -13.32
C PRO A 241 -4.18 8.69 -13.77
N SER A 242 -4.32 9.96 -13.51
CA SER A 242 -5.43 10.74 -14.05
C SER A 242 -5.37 10.72 -15.57
N VAL A 243 -6.50 10.39 -16.20
CA VAL A 243 -6.66 10.64 -17.64
C VAL A 243 -6.99 12.11 -17.76
N VAL A 244 -6.00 12.93 -18.07
CA VAL A 244 -6.21 14.36 -18.36
C VAL A 244 -7.07 14.42 -19.61
N HIS A 245 -8.36 14.62 -19.46
CA HIS A 245 -9.17 15.13 -20.56
C HIS A 245 -8.77 16.60 -20.75
N PHE A 246 -7.98 16.91 -21.77
CA PHE A 246 -7.87 18.26 -22.28
C PHE A 246 -9.27 18.68 -22.77
N GLY A 247 -10.14 18.99 -21.82
CA GLY A 247 -11.44 19.59 -22.07
C GLY A 247 -11.17 21.01 -22.54
N SER A 248 -11.52 21.27 -23.78
CA SER A 248 -11.59 22.56 -24.43
C SER A 248 -11.90 23.67 -23.42
N ILE A 249 -10.92 24.54 -23.22
CA ILE A 249 -11.13 25.89 -22.66
C ILE A 249 -12.25 26.49 -23.51
N ARG A 250 -13.42 26.64 -22.94
CA ARG A 250 -14.49 27.49 -23.46
C ARG A 250 -14.46 28.83 -22.77
#